data_57930529f686fe6ec1c3557f6c9047dd
#
_entry.id   57930529f686fe6ec1c3557f6c9047dd
#
_cell.length_a   1.000
_cell.length_b   1.000
_cell.length_c   1.000
_cell.angle_alpha   90.00
_cell.angle_beta   90.00
_cell.angle_gamma   90.00
#
_symmetry.space_group_name_H-M   'P 1'
#
loop_
_entity.id
_entity.type
_entity.pdbx_description
1 polymer ?
#
loop_
_entity_poly.entity_id
_entity_poly.type
_entity_poly.pdbx_seq_one_letter_code
_entity_poly.pdbx_strand_id
1 'polypeptide(L)'
;MPMAKKSKARRRPVQIEVRKSGVHGQGVYAAQFIPKGARIIEYMGERVSWEAAPDDEDDPHTFNFGLENGDVINPEVGGNDARWINHSCDPNCETVEEDDRIFIDAIRDIQPGEELLYDYHMELDEPITESAKKKFACHCGASNCRGTMVEL
;
A
#
# COMPACT_ATOMS: atom_id res chain seq x y z
N MET A 1 18.98 -24.83 20.94
CA MET A 1 17.96 -25.23 19.95
C MET A 1 17.29 -23.99 19.33
N PRO A 2 17.35 -23.83 18.04
CA PRO A 2 16.77 -22.67 17.41
C PRO A 2 15.28 -22.81 17.11
N MET A 3 14.53 -23.29 18.07
CA MET A 3 13.10 -23.58 17.88
C MET A 3 12.29 -22.33 17.59
N ALA A 4 12.61 -21.21 18.24
CA ALA A 4 11.90 -19.96 18.02
C ALA A 4 12.05 -19.47 16.58
N LYS A 5 13.25 -19.63 16.00
CA LYS A 5 13.52 -19.24 14.61
C LYS A 5 12.71 -20.11 13.64
N LYS A 6 12.61 -21.40 13.92
CA LYS A 6 11.81 -22.31 13.10
C LYS A 6 10.33 -21.94 13.15
N SER A 7 9.84 -21.57 14.34
CA SER A 7 8.47 -21.11 14.50
C SER A 7 8.18 -19.87 13.65
N LYS A 8 9.09 -18.90 13.65
CA LYS A 8 8.93 -17.70 12.80
C LYS A 8 8.87 -18.07 11.33
N ALA A 9 9.77 -18.94 10.86
CA ALA A 9 9.82 -19.34 9.47
C ALA A 9 8.56 -20.09 9.03
N ARG A 10 7.84 -20.69 9.98
CA ARG A 10 6.63 -21.46 9.71
C ARG A 10 5.34 -20.69 9.94
N ARG A 11 5.42 -19.39 10.25
CA ARG A 11 4.21 -18.59 10.38
C ARG A 11 3.42 -18.64 9.10
N ARG A 12 2.14 -18.93 9.25
CA ARG A 12 1.23 -18.88 8.11
C ARG A 12 1.12 -17.45 7.61
N PRO A 13 1.03 -17.24 6.30
CA PRO A 13 0.72 -15.93 5.77
C PRO A 13 -0.57 -15.40 6.38
N VAL A 14 -0.64 -14.09 6.58
CA VAL A 14 -1.85 -13.46 7.04
C VAL A 14 -2.93 -13.65 5.96
N GLN A 15 -4.13 -14.03 6.37
CA GLN A 15 -5.24 -14.27 5.45
C GLN A 15 -5.86 -12.94 5.05
N ILE A 16 -5.84 -12.66 3.76
CA ILE A 16 -6.43 -11.46 3.16
C ILE A 16 -7.19 -11.86 1.90
N GLU A 17 -8.10 -11.01 1.46
CA GLU A 17 -8.83 -11.25 0.21
C GLU A 17 -9.07 -9.95 -0.54
N VAL A 18 -9.09 -10.04 -1.87
CA VAL A 18 -9.40 -8.91 -2.75
C VAL A 18 -10.89 -8.90 -3.03
N ARG A 19 -11.52 -7.74 -2.83
CA ARG A 19 -12.95 -7.54 -3.09
C ARG A 19 -13.18 -6.16 -3.68
N LYS A 20 -14.38 -5.93 -4.20
CA LYS A 20 -14.79 -4.59 -4.60
C LYS A 20 -14.77 -3.68 -3.35
N SER A 21 -14.09 -2.55 -3.46
CA SER A 21 -13.92 -1.61 -2.35
C SER A 21 -15.00 -0.54 -2.35
N GLY A 22 -15.39 -0.11 -1.14
CA GLY A 22 -16.22 1.08 -0.96
C GLY A 22 -15.44 2.37 -1.14
N VAL A 23 -14.09 2.30 -1.10
CA VAL A 23 -13.22 3.47 -1.28
C VAL A 23 -12.98 3.72 -2.75
N HIS A 24 -12.43 2.73 -3.45
CA HIS A 24 -12.17 2.82 -4.89
C HIS A 24 -11.87 1.44 -5.49
N GLY A 25 -12.52 1.14 -6.59
CA GLY A 25 -12.26 -0.07 -7.38
C GLY A 25 -12.21 -1.34 -6.55
N GLN A 26 -11.10 -2.04 -6.61
CA GLN A 26 -10.85 -3.19 -5.77
C GLN A 26 -10.08 -2.77 -4.52
N GLY A 27 -10.22 -3.53 -3.45
CA GLY A 27 -9.48 -3.34 -2.21
C GLY A 27 -9.10 -4.66 -1.60
N VAL A 28 -8.27 -4.63 -0.57
CA VAL A 28 -7.83 -5.81 0.15
C VAL A 28 -8.44 -5.78 1.55
N TYR A 29 -9.03 -6.90 1.95
CA TYR A 29 -9.75 -7.02 3.22
C TYR A 29 -9.11 -8.08 4.08
N ALA A 30 -9.10 -7.86 5.39
CA ALA A 30 -8.64 -8.86 6.34
C ALA A 30 -9.64 -10.03 6.35
N ALA A 31 -9.14 -11.25 6.17
CA ALA A 31 -9.95 -12.46 6.28
C ALA A 31 -9.76 -13.13 7.65
N GLN A 32 -8.96 -12.50 8.52
CA GLN A 32 -8.73 -12.94 9.90
C GLN A 32 -8.41 -11.72 10.76
N PHE A 33 -8.39 -11.90 12.06
CA PHE A 33 -7.87 -10.86 12.97
C PHE A 33 -6.37 -10.67 12.71
N ILE A 34 -5.94 -9.40 12.60
CA ILE A 34 -4.54 -9.03 12.40
C ILE A 34 -4.13 -8.13 13.55
N PRO A 35 -3.20 -8.57 14.40
CA PRO A 35 -2.77 -7.75 15.54
C PRO A 35 -1.87 -6.61 15.11
N LYS A 36 -1.90 -5.53 15.87
CA LYS A 36 -0.99 -4.40 15.70
C LYS A 36 0.45 -4.89 15.65
N GLY A 37 1.22 -4.40 14.68
CA GLY A 37 2.63 -4.75 14.50
C GLY A 37 2.86 -5.97 13.61
N ALA A 38 1.80 -6.67 13.19
CA ALA A 38 1.94 -7.83 12.32
C ALA A 38 2.37 -7.38 10.92
N ARG A 39 3.32 -8.11 10.35
CA ARG A 39 3.68 -7.92 8.94
C ARG A 39 2.72 -8.73 8.09
N ILE A 40 2.01 -8.05 7.20
CA ILE A 40 0.88 -8.63 6.45
C ILE A 40 1.34 -9.20 5.13
N ILE A 41 2.01 -8.41 4.32
CA ILE A 41 2.37 -8.78 2.96
C ILE A 41 3.52 -7.89 2.49
N GLU A 42 4.30 -8.38 1.51
CA GLU A 42 5.30 -7.57 0.82
C GLU A 42 4.69 -6.95 -0.44
N TYR A 43 5.00 -5.68 -0.70
CA TYR A 43 4.62 -5.04 -1.95
C TYR A 43 5.61 -5.48 -3.05
N MET A 44 5.17 -6.41 -3.88
CA MET A 44 6.03 -7.05 -4.87
C MET A 44 5.82 -6.49 -6.27
N GLY A 45 6.85 -6.62 -7.10
CA GLY A 45 6.81 -6.23 -8.49
C GLY A 45 8.19 -6.17 -9.10
N GLU A 46 8.23 -5.91 -10.39
CA GLU A 46 9.49 -5.73 -11.12
C GLU A 46 10.20 -4.47 -10.66
N ARG A 47 11.51 -4.57 -10.42
CA ARG A 47 12.34 -3.41 -10.09
C ARG A 47 12.80 -2.74 -11.38
N VAL A 48 12.49 -1.46 -11.51
CA VAL A 48 12.88 -0.65 -12.66
C VAL A 48 13.41 0.69 -12.17
N SER A 49 14.21 1.34 -13.02
CA SER A 49 14.67 2.70 -12.71
C SER A 49 13.49 3.67 -12.81
N TRP A 50 13.62 4.82 -12.18
CA TRP A 50 12.59 5.86 -12.24
C TRP A 50 12.26 6.24 -13.69
N GLU A 51 13.28 6.39 -14.54
CA GLU A 51 13.06 6.76 -15.94
C GLU A 51 12.37 5.66 -16.75
N ALA A 52 12.57 4.39 -16.38
CA ALA A 52 11.97 3.26 -17.08
C ALA A 52 10.60 2.87 -16.53
N ALA A 53 10.18 3.46 -15.41
CA ALA A 53 8.90 3.14 -14.79
C ALA A 53 7.75 3.58 -15.72
N PRO A 54 6.71 2.74 -15.88
CA PRO A 54 5.53 3.13 -16.63
C PRO A 54 4.90 4.37 -16.00
N ASP A 55 4.67 5.38 -16.84
CA ASP A 55 3.99 6.59 -16.42
C ASP A 55 2.60 6.60 -17.05
N ASP A 56 1.61 6.31 -16.23
CA ASP A 56 0.22 6.34 -16.67
C ASP A 56 -0.42 7.62 -16.13
N GLU A 57 -0.21 8.70 -16.87
CA GLU A 57 -0.72 10.02 -16.50
C GLU A 57 -2.24 10.07 -16.43
N ASP A 58 -2.91 9.15 -17.13
CA ASP A 58 -4.36 9.12 -17.19
C ASP A 58 -4.99 8.30 -16.07
N ASP A 59 -4.18 7.47 -15.39
CA ASP A 59 -4.67 6.65 -14.28
C ASP A 59 -4.28 7.28 -12.95
N PRO A 60 -5.26 7.78 -12.15
CA PRO A 60 -4.97 8.30 -10.81
C PRO A 60 -4.51 7.22 -9.84
N HIS A 61 -4.57 5.94 -10.25
CA HIS A 61 -4.08 4.80 -9.49
C HIS A 61 -2.73 4.37 -10.03
N THR A 62 -1.71 5.11 -9.66
CA THR A 62 -0.37 4.62 -9.91
C THR A 62 -0.07 3.55 -8.86
N PHE A 63 0.15 2.32 -9.31
CA PHE A 63 0.55 1.23 -8.44
C PHE A 63 2.06 1.18 -8.24
N ASN A 64 2.80 1.99 -8.98
CA ASN A 64 4.26 2.07 -8.86
C ASN A 64 4.66 2.59 -7.49
N PHE A 65 5.59 1.89 -6.84
CA PHE A 65 6.05 2.26 -5.50
C PHE A 65 7.53 2.66 -5.55
N GLY A 66 7.82 3.90 -5.15
CA GLY A 66 9.18 4.43 -5.15
C GLY A 66 9.98 3.98 -3.93
N LEU A 67 11.25 3.59 -4.17
CA LEU A 67 12.19 3.22 -3.12
C LEU A 67 13.16 4.37 -2.83
N GLU A 68 13.75 4.36 -1.64
CA GLU A 68 14.72 5.39 -1.25
C GLU A 68 15.94 5.43 -2.17
N ASN A 69 16.33 4.28 -2.74
CA ASN A 69 17.47 4.22 -3.66
C ASN A 69 17.18 4.78 -5.05
N GLY A 70 15.95 5.24 -5.31
CA GLY A 70 15.54 5.80 -6.60
C GLY A 70 14.91 4.79 -7.57
N ASP A 71 14.93 3.52 -7.23
CA ASP A 71 14.23 2.51 -8.02
C ASP A 71 12.73 2.54 -7.73
N VAL A 72 11.96 1.88 -8.60
CA VAL A 72 10.51 1.80 -8.50
C VAL A 72 10.09 0.35 -8.62
N ILE A 73 9.11 -0.05 -7.83
CA ILE A 73 8.48 -1.36 -7.95
C ILE A 73 7.26 -1.20 -8.85
N ASN A 74 7.24 -1.94 -9.96
CA ASN A 74 6.10 -2.01 -10.86
C ASN A 74 5.32 -3.29 -10.59
N PRO A 75 4.16 -3.21 -9.91
CA PRO A 75 3.41 -4.42 -9.52
C PRO A 75 2.63 -5.07 -10.66
N GLU A 76 2.60 -4.46 -11.84
CA GLU A 76 1.96 -5.09 -13.01
C GLU A 76 2.72 -6.31 -13.48
N VAL A 77 4.02 -6.40 -13.18
CA VAL A 77 4.87 -7.53 -13.54
C VAL A 77 5.38 -8.17 -12.26
N GLY A 78 4.98 -9.41 -12.01
CA GLY A 78 5.41 -10.15 -10.82
C GLY A 78 4.87 -9.63 -9.50
N GLY A 79 3.81 -8.83 -9.53
CA GLY A 79 3.17 -8.30 -8.34
C GLY A 79 2.24 -9.29 -7.65
N ASN A 80 1.63 -8.83 -6.59
CA ASN A 80 0.67 -9.61 -5.80
C ASN A 80 -0.52 -8.75 -5.37
N ASP A 81 -1.33 -9.25 -4.43
CA ASP A 81 -2.54 -8.55 -4.00
C ASP A 81 -2.27 -7.21 -3.30
N ALA A 82 -1.04 -6.97 -2.83
CA ALA A 82 -0.70 -5.70 -2.17
C ALA A 82 -0.98 -4.48 -3.05
N ARG A 83 -0.92 -4.64 -4.38
CA ARG A 83 -1.20 -3.56 -5.34
C ARG A 83 -2.62 -3.01 -5.20
N TRP A 84 -3.54 -3.78 -4.67
CA TRP A 84 -4.96 -3.39 -4.57
C TRP A 84 -5.30 -2.72 -3.26
N ILE A 85 -4.34 -2.57 -2.34
CA ILE A 85 -4.57 -1.86 -1.07
C ILE A 85 -4.79 -0.38 -1.37
N ASN A 86 -5.92 0.14 -0.93
CA ASN A 86 -6.30 1.52 -1.18
C ASN A 86 -5.66 2.50 -0.19
N HIS A 87 -5.68 3.77 -0.52
CA HIS A 87 -5.22 4.85 0.32
C HIS A 87 -6.25 5.25 1.35
N SER A 88 -5.79 5.65 2.53
CA SER A 88 -6.60 6.38 3.50
C SER A 88 -5.75 7.43 4.21
N CYS A 89 -6.37 8.56 4.52
CA CYS A 89 -5.76 9.60 5.36
C CYS A 89 -5.79 9.22 6.85
N ASP A 90 -6.54 8.17 7.20
CA ASP A 90 -6.59 7.58 8.55
C ASP A 90 -6.43 6.07 8.43
N PRO A 91 -5.20 5.61 8.15
CA PRO A 91 -4.94 4.22 7.77
C PRO A 91 -4.86 3.28 8.97
N ASN A 92 -5.00 1.97 8.69
CA ASN A 92 -4.74 0.90 9.65
C ASN A 92 -3.44 0.15 9.37
N CYS A 93 -2.76 0.50 8.31
CA CYS A 93 -1.48 -0.09 7.92
C CYS A 93 -0.47 1.00 7.58
N GLU A 94 0.80 0.60 7.51
CA GLU A 94 1.89 1.46 7.04
C GLU A 94 2.82 0.66 6.13
N THR A 95 3.57 1.37 5.31
CA THR A 95 4.63 0.77 4.51
C THR A 95 5.95 0.89 5.25
N VAL A 96 6.73 -0.19 5.22
CA VAL A 96 8.06 -0.24 5.84
C VAL A 96 9.06 -0.70 4.80
N GLU A 97 10.10 0.09 4.57
CA GLU A 97 11.18 -0.29 3.66
C GLU A 97 12.32 -0.93 4.46
N GLU A 98 12.70 -2.16 4.06
CA GLU A 98 13.82 -2.89 4.64
C GLU A 98 14.55 -3.61 3.51
N ASP A 99 15.87 -3.43 3.43
CA ASP A 99 16.72 -4.10 2.44
C ASP A 99 16.21 -3.93 0.99
N ASP A 100 15.78 -2.71 0.67
CA ASP A 100 15.21 -2.35 -0.64
C ASP A 100 13.92 -3.14 -0.97
N ARG A 101 13.22 -3.58 0.05
CA ARG A 101 11.92 -4.26 -0.05
C ARG A 101 10.88 -3.48 0.73
N ILE A 102 9.65 -3.49 0.25
CA ILE A 102 8.54 -2.78 0.88
C ILE A 102 7.58 -3.79 1.50
N PHE A 103 7.28 -3.60 2.79
CA PHE A 103 6.34 -4.43 3.53
C PHE A 103 5.16 -3.60 4.00
N ILE A 104 4.02 -4.25 4.12
CA ILE A 104 2.80 -3.63 4.67
C ILE A 104 2.61 -4.20 6.08
N ASP A 105 2.67 -3.34 7.07
CA ASP A 105 2.54 -3.71 8.48
C ASP A 105 1.29 -3.08 9.09
N ALA A 106 0.63 -3.79 10.00
CA ALA A 106 -0.52 -3.26 10.72
C ALA A 106 -0.05 -2.28 11.81
N ILE A 107 -0.68 -1.10 11.86
CA ILE A 107 -0.38 -0.08 12.89
C ILE A 107 -1.41 -0.06 14.01
N ARG A 108 -2.46 -0.85 13.89
CA ARG A 108 -3.45 -1.11 14.94
C ARG A 108 -4.04 -2.49 14.72
N ASP A 109 -4.84 -2.97 15.68
CA ASP A 109 -5.55 -4.23 15.51
C ASP A 109 -6.58 -4.10 14.39
N ILE A 110 -6.64 -5.10 13.52
CA ILE A 110 -7.56 -5.12 12.38
C ILE A 110 -8.47 -6.32 12.51
N GLN A 111 -9.79 -6.07 12.46
CA GLN A 111 -10.79 -7.12 12.59
C GLN A 111 -11.05 -7.81 11.25
N PRO A 112 -11.50 -9.08 11.24
CA PRO A 112 -11.93 -9.71 10.01
C PRO A 112 -13.01 -8.87 9.31
N GLY A 113 -12.86 -8.70 8.00
CA GLY A 113 -13.78 -7.89 7.20
C GLY A 113 -13.42 -6.43 7.06
N GLU A 114 -12.44 -5.92 7.83
CA GLU A 114 -11.96 -4.56 7.63
C GLU A 114 -11.10 -4.46 6.39
N GLU A 115 -11.23 -3.36 5.66
CA GLU A 115 -10.37 -3.06 4.52
C GLU A 115 -9.00 -2.61 5.02
N LEU A 116 -7.93 -3.13 4.40
CA LEU A 116 -6.57 -2.69 4.65
C LEU A 116 -6.32 -1.40 3.89
N LEU A 117 -5.77 -0.41 4.57
CA LEU A 117 -5.56 0.93 4.02
C LEU A 117 -4.24 1.48 4.54
N TYR A 118 -3.48 2.16 3.69
CA TYR A 118 -2.30 2.90 4.14
C TYR A 118 -2.26 4.26 3.45
N ASP A 119 -1.57 5.21 4.06
CA ASP A 119 -1.36 6.52 3.44
C ASP A 119 -0.27 6.36 2.39
N TYR A 120 -0.60 6.68 1.15
CA TYR A 120 0.33 6.53 0.03
C TYR A 120 1.49 7.52 0.11
N HIS A 121 1.36 8.62 0.90
CA HIS A 121 2.36 9.69 0.97
C HIS A 121 2.81 10.09 -0.44
N MET A 122 1.84 10.28 -1.32
CA MET A 122 2.12 10.51 -2.74
C MET A 122 2.83 11.84 -2.93
N GLU A 123 4.06 11.78 -3.43
CA GLU A 123 4.87 12.95 -3.73
C GLU A 123 4.85 13.22 -5.22
N LEU A 124 4.84 14.51 -5.59
CA LEU A 124 4.90 14.93 -6.97
C LEU A 124 6.23 15.64 -7.24
N ASP A 125 6.82 15.39 -8.40
CA ASP A 125 8.04 16.09 -8.84
C ASP A 125 7.75 17.53 -9.27
N GLU A 126 6.48 17.87 -9.39
CA GLU A 126 6.01 19.18 -9.83
C GLU A 126 5.35 19.93 -8.69
N PRO A 127 5.20 21.27 -8.80
CA PRO A 127 4.42 22.02 -7.81
C PRO A 127 3.00 21.45 -7.68
N ILE A 128 2.52 21.40 -6.43
CA ILE A 128 1.18 20.91 -6.16
C ILE A 128 0.16 21.93 -6.63
N THR A 129 -0.60 21.57 -7.66
CA THR A 129 -1.65 22.43 -8.21
C THR A 129 -3.03 21.90 -7.81
N GLU A 130 -4.06 22.73 -7.95
CA GLU A 130 -5.44 22.28 -7.72
C GLU A 130 -5.83 21.16 -8.68
N SER A 131 -5.33 21.21 -9.91
CA SER A 131 -5.55 20.16 -10.91
C SER A 131 -4.94 18.82 -10.47
N ALA A 132 -3.70 18.85 -9.95
CA ALA A 132 -3.04 17.65 -9.43
C ALA A 132 -3.79 17.07 -8.23
N LYS A 133 -4.24 17.92 -7.31
CA LYS A 133 -5.02 17.48 -6.15
C LYS A 133 -6.31 16.78 -6.58
N LYS A 134 -6.98 17.28 -7.61
CA LYS A 134 -8.22 16.68 -8.14
C LYS A 134 -7.95 15.35 -8.84
N LYS A 135 -6.86 15.27 -9.59
CA LYS A 135 -6.45 14.05 -10.29
C LYS A 135 -6.26 12.89 -9.30
N PHE A 136 -5.68 13.19 -8.13
CA PHE A 136 -5.44 12.22 -7.08
C PHE A 136 -6.39 12.43 -5.89
N ALA A 137 -7.65 12.70 -6.18
CA ALA A 137 -8.65 12.90 -5.14
C ALA A 137 -8.77 11.69 -4.22
N CYS A 138 -8.93 11.95 -2.93
CA CYS A 138 -9.13 10.90 -1.93
C CYS A 138 -10.60 10.83 -1.53
N HIS A 139 -11.12 9.62 -1.45
CA HIS A 139 -12.50 9.33 -1.05
C HIS A 139 -12.51 8.34 0.11
N CYS A 140 -11.53 8.41 1.02
CA CYS A 140 -11.40 7.45 2.12
C CYS A 140 -12.51 7.56 3.16
N GLY A 141 -13.23 8.69 3.21
CA GLY A 141 -14.31 8.89 4.15
C GLY A 141 -13.88 9.18 5.59
N ALA A 142 -12.58 9.30 5.85
CA ALA A 142 -12.08 9.62 7.18
C ALA A 142 -12.42 11.07 7.56
N SER A 143 -12.61 11.32 8.87
CA SER A 143 -12.90 12.68 9.36
C SER A 143 -11.74 13.65 9.11
N ASN A 144 -10.50 13.14 9.03
CA ASN A 144 -9.29 13.92 8.75
C ASN A 144 -8.86 13.81 7.29
N CYS A 145 -9.76 13.41 6.39
CA CYS A 145 -9.43 13.25 4.97
C CYS A 145 -8.94 14.56 4.37
N ARG A 146 -7.77 14.50 3.69
CA ARG A 146 -7.18 15.67 3.03
C ARG A 146 -7.89 16.05 1.73
N GLY A 147 -8.76 15.17 1.23
CA GLY A 147 -9.39 15.34 -0.07
C GLY A 147 -8.49 14.96 -1.25
N THR A 148 -7.24 14.66 -1.00
CA THR A 148 -6.28 14.22 -2.02
C THR A 148 -5.30 13.23 -1.44
N MET A 149 -4.80 12.30 -2.28
CA MET A 149 -3.75 11.36 -1.89
C MET A 149 -2.36 12.00 -1.89
N VAL A 150 -2.24 13.18 -2.48
CA VAL A 150 -0.98 13.92 -2.55
C VAL A 150 -0.58 14.39 -1.15
N GLU A 151 0.67 14.20 -0.79
CA GLU A 151 1.21 14.70 0.46
C GLU A 151 1.37 16.22 0.36
N LEU A 152 0.75 16.94 1.28
CA LEU A 152 0.72 18.41 1.28
C LEU A 152 1.80 19.01 2.18
#